data_44add65f968bbd3d9fbb853b9452b4b1
#
_entry.id   44add65f968bbd3d9fbb853b9452b4b1
#
_cell.length_a   1.000
_cell.length_b   1.000
_cell.length_c   1.000
_cell.angle_alpha   90.00
_cell.angle_beta   90.00
_cell.angle_gamma   90.00
#
_symmetry.space_group_name_H-M   'P 1'
#
loop_
_entity.id
_entity.type
_entity.pdbx_description
1 polymer ?
#
loop_
_entity_poly.entity_id
_entity_poly.type
_entity_poly.pdbx_seq_one_letter_code
_entity_poly.pdbx_strand_id
1 'polypeptide(L)'
;MTTLAAPLLHEHTDWFAAEIARDPAANVFLQALLERSRTVEIASPAGRMVGCFRDGRPVAAYWLGNTIVPLGADPESNRVMAGILNHEGRRPSSFVGPAEQILDLTSRLNWGPPRDRRPNQPLLSALAAPTAVPDPLVRQFSPYEAEVVFPASVAMYEEEVGHSPLEGGSTGYRRRVESLIAGGLSLGYTARTGPTGQPMPLWPNRMSDEQVVFKADIGIGSGVSVQVQGVWVHPEYRGRGLASRAMAAATALIRRRFAPTVTLYANSHNVPALRAYAKAGFVPVGTFATVNY
;
A
#
# COMPACT_ATOMS: atom_id res chain seq x y z
N MET A 1 3.35 -28.22 -22.90
CA MET A 1 4.14 -27.96 -21.67
C MET A 1 3.17 -27.90 -20.50
N THR A 2 3.42 -28.65 -19.43
CA THR A 2 2.53 -28.69 -18.27
C THR A 2 3.04 -27.75 -17.19
N THR A 3 2.21 -26.83 -16.72
CA THR A 3 2.52 -25.98 -15.58
C THR A 3 2.08 -26.69 -14.29
N LEU A 4 2.98 -26.80 -13.31
CA LEU A 4 2.73 -27.41 -11.99
C LEU A 4 3.00 -26.40 -10.89
N ALA A 5 2.25 -26.48 -9.80
CA ALA A 5 2.50 -25.66 -8.62
C ALA A 5 3.21 -26.48 -7.54
N ALA A 6 4.22 -25.88 -6.90
CA ALA A 6 4.95 -26.45 -5.79
C ALA A 6 5.47 -25.34 -4.85
N PRO A 7 5.83 -25.64 -3.60
CA PRO A 7 6.52 -24.68 -2.73
C PRO A 7 7.81 -24.20 -3.41
N LEU A 8 8.11 -22.91 -3.25
CA LEU A 8 9.42 -22.39 -3.59
C LEU A 8 10.40 -22.75 -2.47
N LEU A 9 11.58 -23.27 -2.86
CA LEU A 9 12.65 -23.66 -1.96
C LEU A 9 13.76 -22.60 -1.96
N HIS A 10 14.68 -22.70 -1.03
CA HIS A 10 15.79 -21.74 -0.87
C HIS A 10 16.58 -21.52 -2.17
N GLU A 11 16.79 -22.58 -2.96
CA GLU A 11 17.50 -22.53 -4.26
C GLU A 11 16.83 -21.62 -5.31
N HIS A 12 15.54 -21.30 -5.14
CA HIS A 12 14.79 -20.40 -6.03
C HIS A 12 14.89 -18.93 -5.61
N THR A 13 15.64 -18.60 -4.55
CA THR A 13 15.72 -17.23 -4.00
C THR A 13 16.30 -16.24 -4.99
N ASP A 14 17.35 -16.62 -5.70
CA ASP A 14 17.99 -15.75 -6.69
C ASP A 14 17.08 -15.46 -7.90
N TRP A 15 16.34 -16.47 -8.38
CA TRP A 15 15.32 -16.26 -9.39
C TRP A 15 14.23 -15.30 -8.91
N PHE A 16 13.73 -15.52 -7.70
CA PHE A 16 12.70 -14.68 -7.13
C PHE A 16 13.15 -13.22 -6.95
N ALA A 17 14.39 -13.01 -6.48
CA ALA A 17 14.99 -11.69 -6.36
C ALA A 17 15.14 -10.99 -7.72
N ALA A 18 15.60 -11.73 -8.74
CA ALA A 18 15.72 -11.20 -10.10
C ALA A 18 14.37 -10.83 -10.71
N GLU A 19 13.32 -11.63 -10.45
CA GLU A 19 11.98 -11.36 -10.95
C GLU A 19 11.36 -10.13 -10.27
N ILE A 20 11.53 -9.98 -8.96
CA ILE A 20 11.11 -8.78 -8.22
C ILE A 20 11.79 -7.52 -8.78
N ALA A 21 13.09 -7.61 -9.07
CA ALA A 21 13.90 -6.48 -9.52
C ALA A 21 13.50 -5.94 -10.91
N ARG A 22 12.72 -6.68 -11.70
CA ARG A 22 12.19 -6.22 -12.99
C ARG A 22 11.21 -5.07 -12.87
N ASP A 23 10.44 -5.04 -11.77
CA ASP A 23 9.51 -3.96 -11.47
C ASP A 23 9.49 -3.67 -9.95
N PRO A 24 10.44 -2.88 -9.44
CA PRO A 24 10.50 -2.54 -8.02
C PRO A 24 9.29 -1.73 -7.54
N ALA A 25 8.57 -1.06 -8.45
CA ALA A 25 7.39 -0.29 -8.11
C ALA A 25 6.17 -1.18 -7.84
N ALA A 26 5.99 -2.23 -8.63
CA ALA A 26 4.91 -3.20 -8.45
C ALA A 26 5.19 -4.20 -7.33
N ASN A 27 6.45 -4.54 -7.09
CA ASN A 27 6.84 -5.66 -6.24
C ASN A 27 7.30 -5.26 -4.83
N VAL A 28 6.95 -4.04 -4.35
CA VAL A 28 7.37 -3.53 -3.01
C VAL A 28 7.08 -4.51 -1.89
N PHE A 29 5.89 -5.12 -1.90
CA PHE A 29 5.50 -6.11 -0.88
C PHE A 29 6.41 -7.34 -0.88
N LEU A 30 6.65 -7.91 -2.05
CA LEU A 30 7.47 -9.12 -2.21
C LEU A 30 8.94 -8.83 -1.91
N GLN A 31 9.43 -7.64 -2.28
CA GLN A 31 10.77 -7.17 -1.92
C GLN A 31 10.94 -7.07 -0.41
N ALA A 32 9.99 -6.42 0.29
CA ALA A 32 10.03 -6.29 1.74
C ALA A 32 9.93 -7.65 2.45
N LEU A 33 9.17 -8.59 1.87
CA LEU A 33 9.06 -9.95 2.37
C LEU A 33 10.40 -10.69 2.24
N LEU A 34 11.03 -10.62 1.06
CA LEU A 34 12.33 -11.25 0.78
C LEU A 34 13.44 -10.69 1.68
N GLU A 35 13.51 -9.38 1.86
CA GLU A 35 14.50 -8.74 2.75
C GLU A 35 14.38 -9.21 4.20
N ARG A 36 13.15 -9.42 4.67
CA ARG A 36 12.88 -9.88 6.03
C ARG A 36 13.21 -11.35 6.23
N SER A 37 12.83 -12.19 5.27
CA SER A 37 13.00 -13.65 5.36
C SER A 37 14.37 -14.14 4.93
N ARG A 38 15.07 -13.37 4.11
CA ARG A 38 16.35 -13.76 3.46
C ARG A 38 16.26 -14.97 2.54
N THR A 39 15.06 -15.47 2.29
CA THR A 39 14.78 -16.63 1.43
C THR A 39 13.37 -16.54 0.89
N VAL A 40 13.13 -17.15 -0.27
CA VAL A 40 11.79 -17.32 -0.81
C VAL A 40 11.06 -18.53 -0.20
N GLU A 41 11.77 -19.41 0.47
CA GLU A 41 11.20 -20.55 1.19
C GLU A 41 10.50 -20.06 2.47
N ILE A 42 9.25 -19.63 2.31
CA ILE A 42 8.45 -19.06 3.38
C ILE A 42 7.20 -19.90 3.58
N ALA A 43 7.08 -20.45 4.80
CA ALA A 43 5.86 -21.06 5.32
C ALA A 43 5.68 -20.64 6.77
N SER A 44 4.63 -19.87 7.06
CA SER A 44 4.34 -19.32 8.38
C SER A 44 2.83 -19.18 8.58
N PRO A 45 2.36 -18.91 9.81
CA PRO A 45 0.94 -18.61 10.05
C PRO A 45 0.42 -17.40 9.24
N ALA A 46 1.30 -16.47 8.83
CA ALA A 46 0.92 -15.31 8.04
C ALA A 46 0.71 -15.64 6.55
N GLY A 47 1.32 -16.74 6.05
CA GLY A 47 1.20 -17.18 4.66
C GLY A 47 2.40 -18.00 4.21
N ARG A 48 2.34 -18.41 2.94
CA ARG A 48 3.38 -19.20 2.27
C ARG A 48 3.63 -18.73 0.85
N MET A 49 4.84 -19.00 0.34
CA MET A 49 5.18 -18.81 -1.06
C MET A 49 4.95 -20.10 -1.85
N VAL A 50 4.26 -19.97 -2.99
CA VAL A 50 4.02 -21.06 -3.92
C VAL A 50 4.50 -20.64 -5.30
N GLY A 51 5.32 -21.45 -5.94
CA GLY A 51 5.79 -21.26 -7.32
C GLY A 51 4.93 -22.01 -8.33
N CYS A 52 4.84 -21.51 -9.55
CA CYS A 52 4.46 -22.27 -10.73
C CYS A 52 5.69 -22.58 -11.56
N PHE A 53 5.79 -23.83 -11.96
CA PHE A 53 6.97 -24.38 -12.67
C PHE A 53 6.57 -24.89 -14.04
N ARG A 54 7.42 -24.63 -15.01
CA ARG A 54 7.32 -25.11 -16.40
C ARG A 54 8.65 -25.75 -16.78
N ASP A 55 8.64 -27.01 -17.16
CA ASP A 55 9.85 -27.79 -17.43
C ASP A 55 10.91 -27.70 -16.30
N GLY A 56 10.44 -27.79 -15.05
CA GLY A 56 11.30 -27.74 -13.86
C GLY A 56 11.83 -26.34 -13.48
N ARG A 57 11.46 -25.28 -14.21
CA ARG A 57 11.89 -23.90 -13.93
C ARG A 57 10.74 -23.07 -13.36
N PRO A 58 10.97 -22.26 -12.34
CA PRO A 58 9.94 -21.37 -11.82
C PRO A 58 9.64 -20.27 -12.86
N VAL A 59 8.35 -20.02 -13.11
CA VAL A 59 7.87 -19.00 -14.06
C VAL A 59 6.99 -17.96 -13.41
N ALA A 60 6.35 -18.30 -12.28
CA ALA A 60 5.55 -17.38 -11.49
C ALA A 60 5.62 -17.75 -10.01
N ALA A 61 5.34 -16.79 -9.14
CA ALA A 61 5.21 -17.00 -7.70
C ALA A 61 3.96 -16.33 -7.17
N TYR A 62 3.45 -16.85 -6.03
CA TYR A 62 2.29 -16.31 -5.34
C TYR A 62 2.55 -16.32 -3.84
N TRP A 63 2.42 -15.17 -3.20
CA TRP A 63 2.25 -15.11 -1.77
C TRP A 63 0.80 -15.49 -1.45
N LEU A 64 0.61 -16.55 -0.68
CA LEU A 64 -0.68 -17.04 -0.21
C LEU A 64 -0.83 -16.72 1.28
N GLY A 65 -1.25 -15.50 1.59
CA GLY A 65 -1.59 -15.03 2.92
C GLY A 65 -3.05 -14.58 3.01
N ASN A 66 -3.36 -13.70 3.95
CA ASN A 66 -4.68 -13.04 4.00
C ASN A 66 -4.93 -12.18 2.73
N THR A 67 -3.86 -11.66 2.16
CA THR A 67 -3.84 -11.03 0.83
C THR A 67 -3.01 -11.91 -0.11
N ILE A 68 -3.54 -12.24 -1.27
CA ILE A 68 -2.81 -12.92 -2.35
C ILE A 68 -2.06 -11.85 -3.16
N VAL A 69 -0.76 -12.08 -3.39
CA VAL A 69 0.08 -11.21 -4.22
C VAL A 69 0.83 -12.07 -5.24
N PRO A 70 0.54 -11.92 -6.54
CA PRO A 70 1.23 -12.64 -7.62
C PRO A 70 2.53 -11.94 -8.01
N LEU A 71 3.47 -12.72 -8.57
CA LEU A 71 4.69 -12.29 -9.23
C LEU A 71 4.83 -13.01 -10.56
N GLY A 72 4.89 -12.29 -11.66
CA GLY A 72 5.12 -12.87 -13.01
C GLY A 72 4.01 -13.80 -13.49
N ALA A 73 2.80 -13.71 -12.89
CA ALA A 73 1.70 -14.60 -13.20
C ALA A 73 1.18 -14.41 -14.64
N ASP A 74 1.10 -15.50 -15.38
CA ASP A 74 0.49 -15.60 -16.70
C ASP A 74 -0.84 -16.39 -16.64
N PRO A 75 -1.65 -16.43 -17.70
CA PRO A 75 -2.93 -17.14 -17.69
C PRO A 75 -2.84 -18.62 -17.34
N GLU A 76 -1.73 -19.29 -17.66
CA GLU A 76 -1.53 -20.71 -17.38
C GLU A 76 -1.20 -20.94 -15.89
N SER A 77 -0.29 -20.15 -15.31
CA SER A 77 -0.01 -20.19 -13.87
C SER A 77 -1.21 -19.77 -13.04
N ASN A 78 -1.98 -18.78 -13.49
CA ASN A 78 -3.24 -18.38 -12.84
C ASN A 78 -4.29 -19.51 -12.88
N ARG A 79 -4.38 -20.27 -13.97
CA ARG A 79 -5.27 -21.43 -14.07
C ARG A 79 -4.91 -22.48 -13.03
N VAL A 80 -3.63 -22.79 -12.87
CA VAL A 80 -3.14 -23.76 -11.88
C VAL A 80 -3.38 -23.25 -10.47
N MET A 81 -3.05 -21.99 -10.20
CA MET A 81 -3.25 -21.38 -8.87
C MET A 81 -4.73 -21.28 -8.48
N ALA A 82 -5.60 -20.91 -9.41
CA ALA A 82 -7.05 -20.90 -9.18
C ALA A 82 -7.59 -22.29 -8.82
N GLY A 83 -7.06 -23.35 -9.43
CA GLY A 83 -7.41 -24.73 -9.06
C GLY A 83 -7.08 -25.05 -7.59
N ILE A 84 -5.90 -24.63 -7.11
CA ILE A 84 -5.49 -24.79 -5.71
C ILE A 84 -6.41 -23.98 -4.78
N LEU A 85 -6.61 -22.70 -5.09
CA LEU A 85 -7.44 -21.80 -4.27
C LEU A 85 -8.90 -22.28 -4.19
N ASN A 86 -9.45 -22.79 -5.29
CA ASN A 86 -10.79 -23.36 -5.32
C ASN A 86 -10.88 -24.64 -4.48
N HIS A 87 -9.83 -25.47 -4.44
CA HIS A 87 -9.77 -26.68 -3.62
C HIS A 87 -9.61 -26.36 -2.12
N GLU A 88 -8.74 -25.41 -1.78
CA GLU A 88 -8.50 -24.99 -0.38
C GLU A 88 -9.66 -24.17 0.21
N GLY A 89 -10.50 -23.61 -0.63
CA GLY A 89 -11.62 -22.76 -0.24
C GLY A 89 -11.22 -21.33 0.06
N ARG A 90 -12.22 -20.50 0.33
CA ARG A 90 -12.08 -19.07 0.57
C ARG A 90 -11.42 -18.78 1.92
N ARG A 91 -10.10 -18.72 1.95
CA ARG A 91 -9.30 -18.32 3.13
C ARG A 91 -8.78 -16.88 3.01
N PRO A 92 -8.19 -16.44 1.86
CA PRO A 92 -7.80 -15.06 1.66
C PRO A 92 -8.99 -14.12 1.62
N SER A 93 -8.79 -12.90 2.15
CA SER A 93 -9.81 -11.85 2.09
C SER A 93 -9.59 -10.88 0.92
N SER A 94 -8.38 -10.85 0.35
CA SER A 94 -7.99 -9.85 -0.64
C SER A 94 -7.00 -10.39 -1.67
N PHE A 95 -7.06 -9.83 -2.88
CA PHE A 95 -6.10 -10.03 -3.97
C PHE A 95 -5.62 -8.66 -4.42
N VAL A 96 -4.31 -8.43 -4.46
CA VAL A 96 -3.71 -7.14 -4.82
C VAL A 96 -2.48 -7.36 -5.69
N GLY A 97 -2.35 -6.59 -6.77
CA GLY A 97 -1.19 -6.63 -7.65
C GLY A 97 -1.48 -6.11 -9.05
N PRO A 98 -0.63 -6.41 -10.04
CA PRO A 98 -0.84 -6.03 -11.43
C PRO A 98 -2.22 -6.46 -11.93
N ALA A 99 -2.95 -5.52 -12.53
CA ALA A 99 -4.38 -5.70 -12.83
C ALA A 99 -4.65 -6.93 -13.70
N GLU A 100 -3.87 -7.16 -14.75
CA GLU A 100 -4.03 -8.31 -15.63
C GLU A 100 -3.91 -9.64 -14.86
N GLN A 101 -2.91 -9.73 -13.98
CA GLN A 101 -2.67 -10.94 -13.18
C GLN A 101 -3.80 -11.20 -12.19
N ILE A 102 -4.24 -10.16 -11.48
CA ILE A 102 -5.31 -10.26 -10.46
C ILE A 102 -6.67 -10.54 -11.08
N LEU A 103 -7.01 -9.82 -12.15
CA LEU A 103 -8.32 -9.96 -12.79
C LEU A 103 -8.48 -11.31 -13.47
N ASP A 104 -7.43 -11.81 -14.12
CA ASP A 104 -7.43 -13.15 -14.71
C ASP A 104 -7.52 -14.23 -13.63
N LEU A 105 -6.71 -14.16 -12.56
CA LEU A 105 -6.75 -15.11 -11.44
C LEU A 105 -8.14 -15.16 -10.81
N THR A 106 -8.69 -14.01 -10.44
CA THR A 106 -9.96 -13.94 -9.72
C THR A 106 -11.17 -14.30 -10.59
N SER A 107 -11.08 -14.14 -11.92
CA SER A 107 -12.12 -14.58 -12.85
C SER A 107 -12.28 -16.12 -12.90
N ARG A 108 -11.27 -16.86 -12.45
CA ARG A 108 -11.23 -18.33 -12.43
C ARG A 108 -11.67 -18.94 -11.10
N LEU A 109 -11.97 -18.10 -10.10
CA LEU A 109 -12.40 -18.57 -8.78
C LEU A 109 -13.91 -18.88 -8.78
N ASN A 110 -14.28 -19.94 -8.06
CA ASN A 110 -15.68 -20.36 -7.87
C ASN A 110 -16.27 -19.86 -6.53
N TRP A 111 -15.72 -18.78 -5.98
CA TRP A 111 -16.07 -18.27 -4.64
C TRP A 111 -17.30 -17.38 -4.58
N GLY A 112 -17.99 -17.18 -5.71
CA GLY A 112 -19.09 -16.24 -5.84
C GLY A 112 -18.61 -14.80 -6.05
N PRO A 113 -19.54 -13.82 -6.02
CA PRO A 113 -19.18 -12.42 -6.25
C PRO A 113 -18.28 -11.86 -5.13
N PRO A 114 -17.27 -11.06 -5.48
CA PRO A 114 -16.47 -10.34 -4.50
C PRO A 114 -17.31 -9.24 -3.83
N ARG A 115 -16.97 -8.90 -2.59
CA ARG A 115 -17.56 -7.78 -1.84
C ARG A 115 -17.21 -6.43 -2.46
N ASP A 116 -15.96 -6.29 -2.93
CA ASP A 116 -15.46 -5.07 -3.56
C ASP A 116 -14.47 -5.44 -4.67
N ARG A 117 -14.54 -4.72 -5.79
CA ARG A 117 -13.66 -4.90 -6.94
C ARG A 117 -13.22 -3.56 -7.47
N ARG A 118 -11.91 -3.31 -7.43
CA ARG A 118 -11.24 -2.12 -7.94
C ARG A 118 -10.32 -2.52 -9.09
N PRO A 119 -10.83 -2.63 -10.32
CA PRO A 119 -10.09 -3.21 -11.44
C PRO A 119 -9.05 -2.30 -12.06
N ASN A 120 -9.12 -1.00 -11.76
CA ASN A 120 -8.27 0.02 -12.37
C ASN A 120 -7.77 1.00 -11.29
N GLN A 121 -6.60 0.71 -10.77
CA GLN A 121 -5.89 1.53 -9.81
C GLN A 121 -4.52 1.89 -10.40
N PRO A 122 -4.35 3.10 -10.99
CA PRO A 122 -3.04 3.54 -11.45
C PRO A 122 -1.97 3.33 -10.38
N LEU A 123 -0.94 2.55 -10.70
CA LEU A 123 0.29 2.44 -9.93
C LEU A 123 1.19 3.60 -10.34
N LEU A 124 1.59 4.40 -9.39
CA LEU A 124 2.35 5.62 -9.59
C LEU A 124 3.70 5.51 -8.89
N SER A 125 4.74 6.05 -9.52
CA SER A 125 6.06 6.19 -8.91
C SER A 125 6.55 7.64 -9.02
N ALA A 126 7.20 8.14 -7.98
CA ALA A 126 7.72 9.50 -7.93
C ALA A 126 9.01 9.60 -8.75
N LEU A 127 8.93 9.66 -10.07
CA LEU A 127 10.07 9.68 -10.99
C LEU A 127 10.39 11.06 -11.53
N ALA A 128 9.41 11.98 -11.51
CA ALA A 128 9.59 13.36 -12.01
C ALA A 128 9.93 14.33 -10.87
N ALA A 129 10.52 15.46 -11.22
CA ALA A 129 10.64 16.57 -10.29
C ALA A 129 9.23 17.11 -9.94
N PRO A 130 8.95 17.39 -8.66
CA PRO A 130 7.67 17.98 -8.29
C PRO A 130 7.53 19.40 -8.85
N THR A 131 6.34 19.73 -9.36
CA THR A 131 5.98 21.11 -9.73
C THR A 131 5.40 21.86 -8.53
N ALA A 132 4.96 21.16 -7.51
CA ALA A 132 4.52 21.73 -6.24
C ALA A 132 5.72 22.01 -5.34
N VAL A 133 5.76 23.20 -4.73
CA VAL A 133 6.76 23.54 -3.70
C VAL A 133 6.49 22.66 -2.48
N PRO A 134 7.50 21.89 -1.99
CA PRO A 134 7.32 21.03 -0.81
C PRO A 134 6.89 21.81 0.43
N ASP A 135 5.95 21.26 1.18
CA ASP A 135 5.44 21.88 2.41
C ASP A 135 6.42 21.62 3.58
N PRO A 136 7.03 22.67 4.16
CA PRO A 136 8.03 22.50 5.22
C PRO A 136 7.44 21.97 6.54
N LEU A 137 6.12 21.97 6.70
CA LEU A 137 5.46 21.49 7.92
C LEU A 137 5.39 19.97 7.98
N VAL A 138 5.58 19.26 6.86
CA VAL A 138 5.52 17.80 6.82
C VAL A 138 6.72 17.19 7.53
N ARG A 139 6.42 16.36 8.52
CA ARG A 139 7.39 15.63 9.36
C ARG A 139 6.86 14.24 9.72
N GLN A 140 7.64 13.44 10.38
CA GLN A 140 7.15 12.24 11.05
C GLN A 140 6.31 12.66 12.27
N PHE A 141 5.19 12.00 12.48
CA PHE A 141 4.44 12.15 13.72
C PHE A 141 5.22 11.55 14.90
N SER A 142 5.11 12.21 16.05
CA SER A 142 5.65 11.72 17.31
C SER A 142 4.67 10.72 17.95
N PRO A 143 5.15 9.72 18.71
CA PRO A 143 4.28 8.83 19.48
C PRO A 143 3.26 9.55 20.38
N TYR A 144 3.59 10.75 20.87
CA TYR A 144 2.68 11.58 21.69
C TYR A 144 1.49 12.14 20.90
N GLU A 145 1.53 12.10 19.56
CA GLU A 145 0.45 12.59 18.69
C GLU A 145 -0.54 11.48 18.28
N ALA A 146 -0.39 10.27 18.79
CA ALA A 146 -1.24 9.13 18.43
C ALA A 146 -2.74 9.43 18.62
N GLU A 147 -3.11 10.13 19.67
CA GLU A 147 -4.50 10.51 19.98
C GLU A 147 -5.07 11.51 18.96
N VAL A 148 -4.23 12.38 18.39
CA VAL A 148 -4.63 13.36 17.36
C VAL A 148 -4.66 12.70 15.97
N VAL A 149 -3.75 11.75 15.71
CA VAL A 149 -3.63 11.06 14.40
C VAL A 149 -4.70 9.98 14.24
N PHE A 150 -5.14 9.35 15.32
CA PHE A 150 -6.09 8.24 15.27
C PHE A 150 -7.44 8.62 14.63
N PRO A 151 -8.12 9.71 15.00
CA PRO A 151 -9.38 10.13 14.34
C PRO A 151 -9.21 10.38 12.83
N ALA A 152 -8.11 11.01 12.43
CA ALA A 152 -7.81 11.25 11.01
C ALA A 152 -7.58 9.94 10.25
N SER A 153 -6.98 8.94 10.90
CA SER A 153 -6.79 7.61 10.31
C SER A 153 -8.11 6.86 10.15
N VAL A 154 -9.03 7.00 11.09
CA VAL A 154 -10.39 6.44 11.00
C VAL A 154 -11.15 7.11 9.86
N ALA A 155 -11.19 8.44 9.81
CA ALA A 155 -11.88 9.19 8.76
C ALA A 155 -11.33 8.85 7.36
N MET A 156 -10.00 8.76 7.23
CA MET A 156 -9.36 8.34 5.99
C MET A 156 -9.82 6.94 5.56
N TYR A 157 -9.84 5.98 6.48
CA TYR A 157 -10.26 4.62 6.19
C TYR A 157 -11.72 4.55 5.76
N GLU A 158 -12.61 5.24 6.47
CA GLU A 158 -14.04 5.30 6.15
C GLU A 158 -14.30 5.90 4.76
N GLU A 159 -13.58 6.97 4.40
CA GLU A 159 -13.67 7.57 3.07
C GLU A 159 -13.15 6.64 1.95
N GLU A 160 -12.10 5.85 2.21
CA GLU A 160 -11.48 4.99 1.21
C GLU A 160 -12.21 3.65 1.05
N VAL A 161 -12.68 3.08 2.15
CA VAL A 161 -13.19 1.71 2.21
C VAL A 161 -14.72 1.65 2.31
N GLY A 162 -15.36 2.72 2.80
CA GLY A 162 -16.82 2.85 2.86
C GLY A 162 -17.47 2.25 4.11
N HIS A 163 -16.68 1.76 5.07
CA HIS A 163 -17.15 1.30 6.38
C HIS A 163 -16.12 1.61 7.47
N SER A 164 -16.53 1.61 8.73
CA SER A 164 -15.64 1.97 9.83
C SER A 164 -14.64 0.86 10.15
N PRO A 165 -13.33 1.19 10.32
CA PRO A 165 -12.36 0.22 10.82
C PRO A 165 -12.57 -0.15 12.28
N LEU A 166 -13.55 0.46 12.93
CA LEU A 166 -13.91 0.23 14.32
C LEU A 166 -15.05 -0.79 14.48
N GLU A 167 -15.67 -1.23 13.38
CA GLU A 167 -16.62 -2.33 13.38
C GLU A 167 -15.97 -3.59 13.95
N GLY A 168 -16.48 -4.09 15.06
CA GLY A 168 -15.88 -5.22 15.79
C GLY A 168 -14.81 -4.85 16.84
N GLY A 169 -14.56 -3.54 17.06
CA GLY A 169 -13.69 -3.03 18.12
C GLY A 169 -12.52 -2.18 17.63
N SER A 170 -12.15 -1.18 18.41
CA SER A 170 -11.11 -0.21 18.04
C SER A 170 -9.67 -0.67 18.25
N THR A 171 -9.44 -1.69 19.09
CA THR A 171 -8.12 -2.05 19.60
C THR A 171 -7.13 -2.46 18.50
N GLY A 172 -7.58 -3.25 17.52
CA GLY A 172 -6.73 -3.72 16.44
C GLY A 172 -6.27 -2.59 15.52
N TYR A 173 -7.20 -1.73 15.13
CA TYR A 173 -6.90 -0.60 14.26
C TYR A 173 -6.07 0.48 14.98
N ARG A 174 -6.36 0.75 16.26
CA ARG A 174 -5.56 1.65 17.09
C ARG A 174 -4.11 1.19 17.18
N ARG A 175 -3.86 -0.08 17.51
CA ARG A 175 -2.51 -0.65 17.55
C ARG A 175 -1.77 -0.52 16.23
N ARG A 176 -2.47 -0.68 15.11
CA ARG A 176 -1.89 -0.46 13.78
C ARG A 176 -1.42 0.99 13.60
N VAL A 177 -2.27 1.96 13.94
CA VAL A 177 -1.92 3.40 13.82
C VAL A 177 -0.75 3.75 14.75
N GLU A 178 -0.80 3.33 16.01
CA GLU A 178 0.28 3.53 16.98
C GLU A 178 1.61 2.91 16.52
N SER A 179 1.56 1.70 15.94
CA SER A 179 2.74 1.03 15.40
C SER A 179 3.36 1.78 14.22
N LEU A 180 2.54 2.34 13.33
CA LEU A 180 3.03 3.16 12.21
C LEU A 180 3.72 4.43 12.73
N ILE A 181 3.14 5.10 13.72
CA ILE A 181 3.71 6.30 14.34
C ILE A 181 5.02 5.96 15.07
N ALA A 182 5.01 4.93 15.92
CA ALA A 182 6.18 4.50 16.67
C ALA A 182 7.34 4.07 15.76
N GLY A 183 7.04 3.46 14.61
CA GLY A 183 8.00 3.12 13.57
C GLY A 183 8.49 4.30 12.73
N GLY A 184 7.97 5.53 12.98
CA GLY A 184 8.26 6.70 12.14
C GLY A 184 7.71 6.59 10.72
N LEU A 185 6.70 5.73 10.52
CA LEU A 185 6.10 5.42 9.22
C LEU A 185 4.86 6.27 8.92
N SER A 186 4.43 7.12 9.84
CA SER A 186 3.33 8.06 9.66
C SER A 186 3.87 9.48 9.54
N LEU A 187 3.54 10.14 8.45
CA LEU A 187 4.04 11.46 8.06
C LEU A 187 2.88 12.45 7.96
N GLY A 188 3.12 13.69 8.32
CA GLY A 188 2.11 14.72 8.19
C GLY A 188 2.38 15.91 9.07
N TYR A 189 1.33 16.67 9.32
CA TYR A 189 1.33 17.77 10.28
C TYR A 189 -0.06 18.06 10.81
N THR A 190 -0.09 18.74 11.96
CA THR A 190 -1.28 19.17 12.66
C THR A 190 -1.39 20.70 12.64
N ALA A 191 -2.58 21.21 12.82
CA ALA A 191 -2.84 22.62 13.08
C ALA A 191 -3.95 22.77 14.10
N ARG A 192 -3.98 23.92 14.77
CA ARG A 192 -5.13 24.35 15.56
C ARG A 192 -6.08 25.14 14.70
N THR A 193 -7.36 24.88 14.84
CA THR A 193 -8.39 25.68 14.21
C THR A 193 -8.64 26.88 15.13
N GLY A 194 -8.30 28.08 14.68
CA GLY A 194 -8.70 29.31 15.37
C GLY A 194 -10.22 29.54 15.27
N PRO A 195 -10.78 30.50 16.06
CA PRO A 195 -12.22 30.83 16.06
C PRO A 195 -12.78 31.23 14.68
N THR A 196 -11.89 31.54 13.72
CA THR A 196 -12.22 31.94 12.34
C THR A 196 -12.01 30.81 11.31
N GLY A 197 -11.75 29.56 11.75
CA GLY A 197 -11.49 28.44 10.86
C GLY A 197 -10.14 28.50 10.13
N GLN A 198 -9.24 29.43 10.48
CA GLN A 198 -7.90 29.52 9.90
C GLN A 198 -6.86 28.74 10.71
N PRO A 199 -5.86 28.09 10.07
CA PRO A 199 -4.77 27.43 10.79
C PRO A 199 -3.99 28.45 11.62
N MET A 200 -3.77 28.13 12.89
CA MET A 200 -2.89 28.90 13.77
C MET A 200 -1.59 28.13 14.03
N PRO A 201 -0.45 28.81 14.18
CA PRO A 201 0.80 28.18 14.59
C PRO A 201 0.66 27.51 15.95
N LEU A 202 1.32 26.35 16.12
CA LEU A 202 1.26 25.56 17.34
C LEU A 202 1.99 26.28 18.52
N TRP A 203 1.28 26.45 19.62
CA TRP A 203 1.87 26.77 20.92
C TRP A 203 1.80 25.56 21.87
N PRO A 204 2.80 25.31 22.73
CA PRO A 204 3.03 23.96 23.32
C PRO A 204 1.99 23.44 24.34
N ASN A 205 0.93 24.13 24.72
CA ASN A 205 0.23 23.82 25.96
C ASN A 205 -1.29 23.54 25.95
N ARG A 206 -1.92 23.24 24.79
CA ARG A 206 -3.32 22.71 24.80
C ARG A 206 -3.54 21.72 23.64
N MET A 207 -3.64 20.43 23.94
CA MET A 207 -3.88 19.35 22.96
C MET A 207 -5.33 19.23 22.48
N SER A 208 -6.29 19.94 23.09
CA SER A 208 -7.73 19.71 22.84
C SER A 208 -8.27 20.24 21.51
N ASP A 209 -7.56 21.17 20.84
CA ASP A 209 -8.04 21.82 19.62
C ASP A 209 -7.14 21.53 18.40
N GLU A 210 -6.23 20.57 18.53
CA GLU A 210 -5.28 20.18 17.50
C GLU A 210 -5.89 19.08 16.60
N GLN A 211 -5.78 19.27 15.29
CA GLN A 211 -6.26 18.29 14.32
C GLN A 211 -5.22 18.05 13.21
N VAL A 212 -5.22 16.86 12.67
CA VAL A 212 -4.37 16.55 11.50
C VAL A 212 -4.89 17.32 10.29
N VAL A 213 -4.01 18.06 9.64
CA VAL A 213 -4.29 18.72 8.35
C VAL A 213 -3.97 17.82 7.18
N PHE A 214 -2.84 17.14 7.25
CA PHE A 214 -2.38 16.18 6.26
C PHE A 214 -1.72 15.00 6.93
N LYS A 215 -1.98 13.80 6.42
CA LYS A 215 -1.23 12.59 6.75
C LYS A 215 -0.99 11.72 5.53
N ALA A 216 0.08 10.95 5.58
CA ALA A 216 0.41 9.87 4.67
C ALA A 216 1.22 8.82 5.43
N ASP A 217 0.95 7.55 5.20
CA ASP A 217 1.63 6.46 5.89
C ASP A 217 2.52 5.67 4.90
N ILE A 218 3.63 5.16 5.39
CA ILE A 218 4.40 4.12 4.72
C ILE A 218 3.72 2.79 5.07
N GLY A 219 3.01 2.23 4.10
CA GLY A 219 2.26 0.98 4.30
C GLY A 219 3.15 -0.24 4.32
N ILE A 220 4.10 -0.27 3.40
CA ILE A 220 5.13 -1.29 3.29
C ILE A 220 6.37 -0.70 2.65
N GLY A 221 7.54 -1.22 2.98
CA GLY A 221 8.79 -0.76 2.41
C GLY A 221 9.93 -1.76 2.59
N SER A 222 10.89 -1.58 1.72
CA SER A 222 12.19 -2.24 1.66
C SER A 222 13.29 -1.18 1.59
N GLY A 223 14.56 -1.60 1.58
CA GLY A 223 15.68 -0.69 1.30
C GLY A 223 15.70 -0.14 -0.14
N VAL A 224 14.91 -0.72 -1.05
CA VAL A 224 14.83 -0.35 -2.47
C VAL A 224 13.63 0.53 -2.77
N SER A 225 12.46 0.18 -2.23
CA SER A 225 11.19 0.82 -2.56
C SER A 225 10.25 0.87 -1.37
N VAL A 226 9.44 1.94 -1.34
CA VAL A 226 8.40 2.19 -0.33
C VAL A 226 7.07 2.44 -1.03
N GLN A 227 6.01 1.85 -0.49
CA GLN A 227 4.64 2.12 -0.93
C GLN A 227 3.92 2.99 0.10
N VAL A 228 3.51 4.18 -0.33
CA VAL A 228 2.71 5.12 0.47
C VAL A 228 1.24 4.73 0.39
N GLN A 229 0.56 4.81 1.51
CA GLN A 229 -0.88 4.58 1.66
C GLN A 229 -1.50 5.59 2.62
N GLY A 230 -2.83 5.57 2.73
CA GLY A 230 -3.53 6.36 3.73
C GLY A 230 -3.28 7.85 3.63
N VAL A 231 -3.16 8.36 2.40
CA VAL A 231 -3.00 9.79 2.14
C VAL A 231 -4.32 10.49 2.37
N TRP A 232 -4.33 11.45 3.28
CA TRP A 232 -5.54 12.16 3.67
C TRP A 232 -5.26 13.63 3.94
N VAL A 233 -6.20 14.46 3.54
CA VAL A 233 -6.25 15.89 3.87
C VAL A 233 -7.57 16.14 4.57
N HIS A 234 -7.53 16.85 5.69
CA HIS A 234 -8.72 17.22 6.42
C HIS A 234 -9.71 17.97 5.51
N PRO A 235 -11.02 17.65 5.53
CA PRO A 235 -11.99 18.20 4.59
C PRO A 235 -11.98 19.73 4.48
N GLU A 236 -11.88 20.44 5.60
CA GLU A 236 -11.85 21.92 5.62
C GLU A 236 -10.63 22.53 4.92
N TYR A 237 -9.56 21.76 4.69
CA TYR A 237 -8.34 22.23 4.05
C TYR A 237 -8.21 21.77 2.58
N ARG A 238 -9.17 21.02 2.06
CA ARG A 238 -9.18 20.55 0.66
C ARG A 238 -9.37 21.69 -0.34
N GLY A 239 -9.02 21.43 -1.59
CA GLY A 239 -9.14 22.42 -2.68
C GLY A 239 -8.07 23.52 -2.69
N ARG A 240 -7.17 23.56 -1.70
CA ARG A 240 -6.13 24.60 -1.53
C ARG A 240 -4.73 24.19 -2.03
N GLY A 241 -4.63 23.04 -2.73
CA GLY A 241 -3.35 22.53 -3.25
C GLY A 241 -2.43 21.91 -2.18
N LEU A 242 -2.92 21.70 -0.94
CA LEU A 242 -2.11 21.16 0.15
C LEU A 242 -1.60 19.75 -0.12
N ALA A 243 -2.44 18.86 -0.65
CA ALA A 243 -2.05 17.48 -0.93
C ALA A 243 -0.80 17.37 -1.81
N SER A 244 -0.70 18.20 -2.86
CA SER A 244 0.46 18.15 -3.77
C SER A 244 1.74 18.63 -3.10
N ARG A 245 1.68 19.68 -2.31
CA ARG A 245 2.82 20.24 -1.57
C ARG A 245 3.28 19.29 -0.47
N ALA A 246 2.33 18.75 0.29
CA ALA A 246 2.61 17.82 1.37
C ALA A 246 3.14 16.47 0.86
N MET A 247 2.60 15.94 -0.25
CA MET A 247 3.13 14.73 -0.89
C MET A 247 4.53 14.94 -1.47
N ALA A 248 4.84 16.10 -2.04
CA ALA A 248 6.20 16.41 -2.48
C ALA A 248 7.19 16.40 -1.31
N ALA A 249 6.82 16.99 -0.17
CA ALA A 249 7.62 17.00 1.05
C ALA A 249 7.78 15.59 1.66
N ALA A 250 6.68 14.82 1.76
CA ALA A 250 6.68 13.45 2.25
C ALA A 250 7.59 12.56 1.40
N THR A 251 7.48 12.66 0.06
CA THR A 251 8.34 11.92 -0.88
C THR A 251 9.83 12.25 -0.67
N ALA A 252 10.17 13.54 -0.53
CA ALA A 252 11.54 13.94 -0.27
C ALA A 252 12.07 13.41 1.08
N LEU A 253 11.23 13.38 2.12
CA LEU A 253 11.56 12.85 3.42
C LEU A 253 11.75 11.32 3.38
N ILE A 254 10.86 10.61 2.69
CA ILE A 254 10.95 9.16 2.50
C ILE A 254 12.24 8.79 1.77
N ARG A 255 12.58 9.48 0.69
CA ARG A 255 13.81 9.23 -0.06
C ARG A 255 15.09 9.41 0.75
N ARG A 256 15.08 10.37 1.66
CA ARG A 256 16.26 10.60 2.53
C ARG A 256 16.42 9.55 3.63
N ARG A 257 15.33 8.91 4.09
CA ARG A 257 15.33 8.09 5.30
C ARG A 257 15.08 6.61 5.08
N PHE A 258 14.39 6.23 4.00
CA PHE A 258 13.90 4.87 3.83
C PHE A 258 14.37 4.22 2.54
N ALA A 259 13.96 4.73 1.38
CA ALA A 259 14.27 4.11 0.09
C ALA A 259 14.23 5.13 -1.06
N PRO A 260 15.02 4.92 -2.13
CA PRO A 260 15.05 5.81 -3.29
C PRO A 260 13.74 5.81 -4.09
N THR A 261 13.05 4.68 -4.17
CA THR A 261 11.82 4.54 -4.95
C THR A 261 10.60 4.72 -4.04
N VAL A 262 9.74 5.67 -4.37
CA VAL A 262 8.50 5.93 -3.65
C VAL A 262 7.33 5.70 -4.57
N THR A 263 6.42 4.79 -4.20
CA THR A 263 5.27 4.39 -5.00
C THR A 263 3.97 4.56 -4.22
N LEU A 264 2.87 4.59 -4.94
CA LEU A 264 1.52 4.43 -4.42
C LEU A 264 0.61 3.94 -5.53
N TYR A 265 -0.56 3.41 -5.19
CA TYR A 265 -1.66 3.24 -6.14
C TYR A 265 -2.93 3.88 -5.58
N ALA A 266 -3.80 4.31 -6.47
CA ALA A 266 -5.03 4.99 -6.09
C ALA A 266 -6.17 4.61 -7.05
N ASN A 267 -7.41 4.72 -6.58
CA ASN A 267 -8.57 4.47 -7.43
C ASN A 267 -8.62 5.48 -8.59
N SER A 268 -8.84 5.00 -9.82
CA SER A 268 -8.87 5.84 -11.03
C SER A 268 -9.92 6.95 -11.00
N HIS A 269 -11.00 6.75 -10.24
CA HIS A 269 -12.04 7.77 -10.06
C HIS A 269 -11.66 8.89 -9.07
N ASN A 270 -10.59 8.71 -8.29
CA ASN A 270 -10.10 9.75 -7.36
C ASN A 270 -9.25 10.79 -8.11
N VAL A 271 -9.87 11.49 -9.06
CA VAL A 271 -9.21 12.49 -9.90
C VAL A 271 -8.50 13.58 -9.10
N PRO A 272 -9.05 14.11 -7.99
CA PRO A 272 -8.34 15.09 -7.17
C PRO A 272 -7.00 14.58 -6.61
N ALA A 273 -6.97 13.35 -6.11
CA ALA A 273 -5.75 12.73 -5.59
C ALA A 273 -4.73 12.51 -6.71
N LEU A 274 -5.14 11.96 -7.86
CA LEU A 274 -4.26 11.72 -9.01
C LEU A 274 -3.61 13.03 -9.50
N ARG A 275 -4.38 14.14 -9.56
CA ARG A 275 -3.83 15.46 -9.89
C ARG A 275 -2.83 15.98 -8.86
N ALA A 276 -3.07 15.72 -7.58
CA ALA A 276 -2.15 16.09 -6.52
C ALA A 276 -0.84 15.31 -6.60
N TYR A 277 -0.92 14.00 -6.86
CA TYR A 277 0.25 13.13 -7.03
C TYR A 277 1.08 13.52 -8.26
N ALA A 278 0.44 13.82 -9.39
CA ALA A 278 1.15 14.30 -10.58
C ALA A 278 1.96 15.58 -10.28
N LYS A 279 1.38 16.54 -9.56
CA LYS A 279 2.09 17.77 -9.14
C LYS A 279 3.21 17.49 -8.12
N ALA A 280 3.11 16.41 -7.35
CA ALA A 280 4.14 15.96 -6.42
C ALA A 280 5.26 15.14 -7.10
N GLY A 281 5.21 14.94 -8.42
CA GLY A 281 6.23 14.27 -9.20
C GLY A 281 5.97 12.77 -9.44
N PHE A 282 4.77 12.28 -9.13
CA PHE A 282 4.38 10.91 -9.43
C PHE A 282 3.91 10.78 -10.89
N VAL A 283 4.37 9.73 -11.55
CA VAL A 283 3.96 9.37 -12.90
C VAL A 283 3.41 7.94 -12.92
N PRO A 284 2.46 7.60 -13.80
CA PRO A 284 1.96 6.24 -13.96
C PRO A 284 3.08 5.31 -14.46
N VAL A 285 3.22 4.15 -13.79
CA VAL A 285 4.18 3.10 -14.16
C VAL A 285 3.51 1.74 -14.35
N GLY A 286 2.21 1.64 -14.08
CA GLY A 286 1.44 0.42 -14.24
C GLY A 286 0.00 0.59 -13.80
N THR A 287 -0.72 -0.50 -13.72
CA THR A 287 -2.09 -0.55 -13.19
C THR A 287 -2.23 -1.73 -12.23
N PHE A 288 -2.74 -1.47 -11.05
CA PHE A 288 -3.10 -2.48 -10.06
C PHE A 288 -4.60 -2.77 -10.09
N ALA A 289 -4.96 -3.92 -9.58
CA ALA A 289 -6.31 -4.23 -9.18
C ALA A 289 -6.34 -4.74 -7.74
N THR A 290 -7.45 -4.46 -7.06
CA THR A 290 -7.80 -5.05 -5.76
C THR A 290 -9.14 -5.74 -5.88
N VAL A 291 -9.22 -6.98 -5.40
CA VAL A 291 -10.47 -7.75 -5.32
C VAL A 291 -10.61 -8.28 -3.90
N ASN A 292 -11.67 -7.90 -3.20
CA ASN A 292 -11.97 -8.29 -1.83
C ASN A 292 -13.17 -9.24 -1.79
N TYR A 293 -13.03 -10.34 -1.07
CA TYR A 293 -14.08 -11.34 -0.87
C TYR A 293 -14.65 -11.29 0.53
#